data_6837b945cc9e02d66e34c992b9094312
#
_entry.id   6837b945cc9e02d66e34c992b9094312
#
_cell.length_a   1.000
_cell.length_b   1.000
_cell.length_c   1.000
_cell.angle_alpha   90.00
_cell.angle_beta   90.00
_cell.angle_gamma   90.00
#
_symmetry.space_group_name_H-M   'P 1'
#
loop_
_entity.id
_entity.type
_entity.pdbx_description
1 polymer ?
#
loop_
_entity_poly.entity_id
_entity_poly.type
_entity_poly.pdbx_seq_one_letter_code
_entity_poly.pdbx_strand_id
1 'polypeptide(L)'
;MTSHAIARARGLAAKIDAATPAHRDRTVDALRALAIAGVILGHWLVTALVLTSGPAGLHDQSPLATMPYLTPLSWIFQTLAVFFLVGGYAAARSYKGDYRSWLRQRLVRLSRPVALLAAVWVPLAAGLYLGGVSGSALHTVLTLVLDPLWFLGVFVVLTALTPLAVAMVRRLGILAAAIPMVVVAAADAVRFDLGGPSWVGWINVVAGWMVPYLLGIAWARGAFPGRRGAAFMLAGGVAATTALVLWAGYPASMVGVNGAAISNLNPPTLAAVTFGIAQVGLVLLLREPLARLMRRPLAWAAVATANLSAMTLFLWHQTAFLAVTMAALLIGRLPGLHTAPDSAMWIVERIAWLPVFAIALGGLWLVFRRGERAPVRRRRPAAGASQPGQHPADVAR
;
A
#
# COMPACT_ATOMS: atom_id res chain seq x y z
N MET A 1 2.92 7.17 -31.65
CA MET A 1 2.67 5.73 -31.41
C MET A 1 1.91 5.20 -32.61
N THR A 2 2.42 4.20 -33.28
CA THR A 2 1.84 3.69 -34.51
C THR A 2 0.51 2.95 -34.25
N SER A 3 -0.41 2.98 -35.22
CA SER A 3 -1.72 2.30 -35.22
C SER A 3 -1.62 0.81 -34.76
N HIS A 4 -0.54 0.13 -35.12
CA HIS A 4 -0.26 -1.26 -34.71
C HIS A 4 -0.05 -1.44 -33.19
N ALA A 5 0.58 -0.48 -32.47
CA ALA A 5 0.78 -0.57 -31.02
C ALA A 5 -0.55 -0.44 -30.27
N ILE A 6 -1.41 0.47 -30.74
CA ILE A 6 -2.76 0.66 -30.17
C ILE A 6 -3.64 -0.59 -30.40
N ALA A 7 -3.59 -1.17 -31.60
CA ALA A 7 -4.33 -2.39 -31.91
C ALA A 7 -3.86 -3.59 -31.05
N ARG A 8 -2.55 -3.76 -30.87
CA ARG A 8 -1.97 -4.77 -29.95
C ARG A 8 -2.42 -4.59 -28.51
N ALA A 9 -2.38 -3.34 -28.01
CA ALA A 9 -2.82 -3.03 -26.64
C ALA A 9 -4.32 -3.35 -26.44
N ARG A 10 -5.17 -3.00 -27.41
CA ARG A 10 -6.61 -3.33 -27.37
C ARG A 10 -6.85 -4.84 -27.41
N GLY A 11 -6.12 -5.58 -28.25
CA GLY A 11 -6.24 -7.05 -28.33
C GLY A 11 -5.81 -7.74 -27.02
N LEU A 12 -4.73 -7.26 -26.38
CA LEU A 12 -4.31 -7.76 -25.08
C LEU A 12 -5.34 -7.43 -23.98
N ALA A 13 -5.87 -6.21 -23.98
CA ALA A 13 -6.90 -5.80 -23.02
C ALA A 13 -8.17 -6.65 -23.14
N ALA A 14 -8.63 -6.94 -24.35
CA ALA A 14 -9.77 -7.84 -24.57
C ALA A 14 -9.51 -9.26 -24.05
N LYS A 15 -8.30 -9.80 -24.24
CA LYS A 15 -7.92 -11.12 -23.69
C LYS A 15 -7.92 -11.13 -22.15
N ILE A 16 -7.40 -10.08 -21.51
CA ILE A 16 -7.41 -9.94 -20.04
C ILE A 16 -8.85 -9.84 -19.52
N ASP A 17 -9.69 -9.07 -20.23
CA ASP A 17 -11.10 -8.90 -19.88
C ASP A 17 -11.85 -10.24 -19.95
N ALA A 18 -11.70 -10.98 -21.04
CA ALA A 18 -12.30 -12.30 -21.23
C ALA A 18 -11.80 -13.36 -20.22
N ALA A 19 -10.53 -13.28 -19.81
CA ALA A 19 -9.95 -14.20 -18.83
C ALA A 19 -10.34 -13.84 -17.39
N THR A 20 -11.03 -12.74 -17.14
CA THR A 20 -11.40 -12.28 -15.79
C THR A 20 -12.65 -13.01 -15.31
N PRO A 21 -12.61 -13.71 -14.16
CA PRO A 21 -13.78 -14.39 -13.61
C PRO A 21 -14.93 -13.40 -13.33
N ALA A 22 -16.17 -13.77 -13.64
CA ALA A 22 -17.36 -12.91 -13.50
C ALA A 22 -17.59 -12.46 -12.03
N HIS A 23 -17.19 -13.27 -11.04
CA HIS A 23 -17.34 -12.97 -9.61
C HIS A 23 -16.30 -12.01 -9.06
N ARG A 24 -15.31 -11.56 -9.88
CA ARG A 24 -14.23 -10.68 -9.43
C ARG A 24 -14.74 -9.24 -9.30
N ASP A 25 -14.59 -8.66 -8.11
CA ASP A 25 -14.91 -7.25 -7.87
C ASP A 25 -13.79 -6.36 -8.40
N ARG A 26 -13.99 -5.88 -9.64
CA ARG A 26 -13.02 -5.02 -10.34
C ARG A 26 -12.83 -3.67 -9.64
N THR A 27 -13.83 -3.21 -8.89
CA THR A 27 -13.77 -1.94 -8.15
C THR A 27 -12.78 -2.04 -7.00
N VAL A 28 -12.83 -3.15 -6.25
CA VAL A 28 -11.88 -3.41 -5.15
C VAL A 28 -10.45 -3.52 -5.68
N ASP A 29 -10.27 -4.14 -6.85
CA ASP A 29 -8.96 -4.22 -7.48
C ASP A 29 -8.46 -2.85 -7.95
N ALA A 30 -9.34 -1.98 -8.47
CA ALA A 30 -9.01 -0.62 -8.85
C ALA A 30 -8.60 0.23 -7.64
N LEU A 31 -9.33 0.11 -6.52
CA LEU A 31 -8.99 0.80 -5.28
C LEU A 31 -7.64 0.37 -4.73
N ARG A 32 -7.31 -0.93 -4.81
CA ARG A 32 -5.98 -1.41 -4.41
C ARG A 32 -4.88 -0.81 -5.27
N ALA A 33 -5.06 -0.81 -6.59
CA ALA A 33 -4.09 -0.24 -7.51
C ALA A 33 -3.90 1.27 -7.28
N LEU A 34 -5.00 2.01 -7.06
CA LEU A 34 -4.97 3.44 -6.73
C LEU A 34 -4.27 3.70 -5.38
N ALA A 35 -4.55 2.87 -4.37
CA ALA A 35 -3.90 3.01 -3.06
C ALA A 35 -2.38 2.82 -3.16
N ILE A 36 -1.92 1.81 -3.90
CA ILE A 36 -0.49 1.57 -4.12
C ILE A 36 0.13 2.71 -4.93
N ALA A 37 -0.53 3.18 -5.97
CA ALA A 37 -0.05 4.32 -6.77
C ALA A 37 0.07 5.59 -5.91
N GLY A 38 -0.91 5.85 -5.02
CA GLY A 38 -0.86 6.97 -4.08
C GLY A 38 0.35 6.90 -3.16
N VAL A 39 0.64 5.73 -2.59
CA VAL A 39 1.84 5.53 -1.75
C VAL A 39 3.12 5.77 -2.54
N ILE A 40 3.26 5.19 -3.74
CA ILE A 40 4.47 5.35 -4.57
C ILE A 40 4.68 6.82 -4.94
N LEU A 41 3.64 7.48 -5.45
CA LEU A 41 3.72 8.90 -5.83
C LEU A 41 3.97 9.79 -4.61
N GLY A 42 3.31 9.50 -3.48
CA GLY A 42 3.54 10.20 -2.22
C GLY A 42 5.01 10.15 -1.82
N HIS A 43 5.61 8.96 -1.76
CA HIS A 43 7.03 8.82 -1.43
C HIS A 43 7.94 9.58 -2.43
N TRP A 44 7.69 9.46 -3.73
CA TRP A 44 8.50 10.14 -4.74
C TRP A 44 8.38 11.67 -4.69
N LEU A 45 7.26 12.20 -4.21
CA LEU A 45 7.04 13.65 -4.09
C LEU A 45 7.54 14.23 -2.77
N VAL A 46 7.48 13.46 -1.66
CA VAL A 46 7.85 13.99 -0.34
C VAL A 46 9.26 13.64 0.11
N THR A 47 9.98 12.79 -0.63
CA THR A 47 11.37 12.40 -0.32
C THR A 47 12.34 13.14 -1.21
N ALA A 48 13.25 13.92 -0.64
CA ALA A 48 14.38 14.52 -1.32
C ALA A 48 15.68 13.95 -0.74
N LEU A 49 16.62 13.55 -1.59
CA LEU A 49 17.99 13.20 -1.20
C LEU A 49 18.90 14.40 -1.45
N VAL A 50 19.31 15.08 -0.39
CA VAL A 50 20.13 16.27 -0.50
C VAL A 50 21.58 15.93 -0.23
N LEU A 51 22.46 16.40 -1.12
CA LEU A 51 23.89 16.24 -0.99
C LEU A 51 24.50 17.55 -0.46
N THR A 52 24.97 17.53 0.79
CA THR A 52 25.65 18.65 1.41
C THR A 52 27.17 18.49 1.37
N SER A 53 27.88 19.62 1.30
CA SER A 53 29.33 19.65 1.46
C SER A 53 29.64 19.55 2.96
N GLY A 54 30.12 18.39 3.45
CA GLY A 54 30.48 18.19 4.85
C GLY A 54 30.25 16.78 5.36
N PRO A 55 30.44 16.54 6.68
CA PRO A 55 30.31 15.19 7.28
C PRO A 55 28.92 14.56 7.14
N ALA A 56 27.88 15.37 6.98
CA ALA A 56 26.51 14.88 6.81
C ALA A 56 26.28 14.20 5.44
N GLY A 57 27.07 14.53 4.41
CA GLY A 57 27.05 13.87 3.13
C GLY A 57 25.65 13.83 2.50
N LEU A 58 25.13 12.62 2.34
CA LEU A 58 23.80 12.34 1.82
C LEU A 58 22.79 12.23 2.95
N HIS A 59 21.72 13.02 2.92
CA HIS A 59 20.62 12.95 3.88
C HIS A 59 19.27 13.16 3.21
N ASP A 60 18.23 12.63 3.82
CA ASP A 60 16.87 12.81 3.34
C ASP A 60 16.22 14.06 3.93
N GLN A 61 15.47 14.76 3.11
CA GLN A 61 14.65 15.92 3.48
C GLN A 61 13.23 15.76 2.92
N SER A 62 12.30 16.51 3.49
CA SER A 62 10.93 16.57 3.00
C SER A 62 10.56 18.00 2.61
N PRO A 63 9.97 18.23 1.42
CA PRO A 63 9.42 19.54 1.05
C PRO A 63 8.33 20.02 2.02
N LEU A 64 7.70 19.12 2.75
CA LEU A 64 6.69 19.48 3.76
C LEU A 64 7.30 20.11 5.01
N ALA A 65 8.59 19.89 5.28
CA ALA A 65 9.30 20.52 6.38
C ALA A 65 9.68 21.98 6.04
N THR A 66 10.09 22.24 4.80
CA THR A 66 10.54 23.54 4.31
C THR A 66 9.40 24.41 3.77
N MET A 67 8.34 23.77 3.24
CA MET A 67 7.16 24.42 2.67
C MET A 67 5.88 23.90 3.35
N PRO A 68 5.59 24.28 4.63
CA PRO A 68 4.45 23.74 5.38
C PRO A 68 3.09 23.96 4.74
N TYR A 69 2.93 25.00 3.90
CA TYR A 69 1.71 25.26 3.15
C TYR A 69 1.33 24.16 2.17
N LEU A 70 2.26 23.25 1.84
CA LEU A 70 2.00 22.07 1.01
C LEU A 70 1.45 20.87 1.80
N THR A 71 1.43 20.94 3.14
CA THR A 71 0.97 19.80 3.97
C THR A 71 -0.44 19.31 3.64
N PRO A 72 -1.43 20.16 3.24
CA PRO A 72 -2.74 19.67 2.81
C PRO A 72 -2.68 18.78 1.56
N LEU A 73 -1.69 18.93 0.68
CA LEU A 73 -1.52 18.06 -0.48
C LEU A 73 -1.16 16.62 -0.08
N SER A 74 -0.57 16.42 1.11
CA SER A 74 -0.28 15.08 1.64
C SER A 74 -1.56 14.25 1.83
N TRP A 75 -2.73 14.89 2.00
CA TRP A 75 -4.02 14.21 2.13
C TRP A 75 -4.41 13.44 0.87
N ILE A 76 -3.97 13.89 -0.32
CA ILE A 76 -4.26 13.23 -1.60
C ILE A 76 -3.48 11.90 -1.71
N PHE A 77 -2.24 11.88 -1.24
CA PHE A 77 -1.32 10.75 -1.40
C PHE A 77 -1.31 9.79 -0.21
N GLN A 78 -1.86 10.18 0.94
CA GLN A 78 -2.05 9.29 2.07
C GLN A 78 -3.25 8.37 1.79
N THR A 79 -3.00 7.19 1.26
CA THR A 79 -4.02 6.23 0.79
C THR A 79 -4.03 4.93 1.58
N LEU A 80 -3.34 4.88 2.72
CA LEU A 80 -3.20 3.66 3.53
C LEU A 80 -4.54 3.16 4.07
N ALA A 81 -5.46 4.08 4.45
CA ALA A 81 -6.78 3.66 4.92
C ALA A 81 -7.57 2.93 3.83
N VAL A 82 -7.46 3.38 2.56
CA VAL A 82 -8.06 2.67 1.41
C VAL A 82 -7.42 1.30 1.23
N PHE A 83 -6.10 1.18 1.40
CA PHE A 83 -5.41 -0.09 1.29
C PHE A 83 -5.87 -1.08 2.38
N PHE A 84 -5.97 -0.65 3.64
CA PHE A 84 -6.45 -1.50 4.74
C PHE A 84 -7.93 -1.84 4.59
N LEU A 85 -8.76 -0.93 4.08
CA LEU A 85 -10.16 -1.20 3.72
C LEU A 85 -10.26 -2.36 2.72
N VAL A 86 -9.52 -2.27 1.62
CA VAL A 86 -9.45 -3.33 0.59
C VAL A 86 -8.86 -4.62 1.16
N GLY A 87 -7.89 -4.51 2.05
CA GLY A 87 -7.30 -5.63 2.79
C GLY A 87 -8.34 -6.41 3.61
N GLY A 88 -9.12 -5.69 4.41
CA GLY A 88 -10.22 -6.25 5.21
C GLY A 88 -11.32 -6.88 4.35
N TYR A 89 -11.72 -6.20 3.27
CA TYR A 89 -12.66 -6.75 2.29
C TYR A 89 -12.17 -8.08 1.70
N ALA A 90 -10.93 -8.11 1.20
CA ALA A 90 -10.34 -9.31 0.60
C ALA A 90 -10.13 -10.43 1.62
N ALA A 91 -9.80 -10.10 2.87
CA ALA A 91 -9.67 -11.06 3.95
C ALA A 91 -11.02 -11.73 4.26
N ALA A 92 -12.09 -10.95 4.45
CA ALA A 92 -13.43 -11.46 4.71
C ALA A 92 -13.96 -12.36 3.59
N ARG A 93 -13.70 -12.00 2.33
CA ARG A 93 -14.15 -12.78 1.16
C ARG A 93 -13.40 -14.10 0.99
N SER A 94 -12.17 -14.18 1.45
CA SER A 94 -11.30 -15.35 1.25
C SER A 94 -11.19 -16.25 2.48
N TYR A 95 -11.51 -15.75 3.68
CA TYR A 95 -11.49 -16.54 4.90
C TYR A 95 -12.73 -17.45 4.99
N LYS A 96 -12.50 -18.77 4.88
CA LYS A 96 -13.57 -19.80 4.85
C LYS A 96 -13.50 -20.81 6.00
N GLY A 97 -12.80 -20.48 7.09
CA GLY A 97 -12.79 -21.31 8.32
C GLY A 97 -11.48 -22.03 8.62
N ASP A 98 -10.74 -22.55 7.63
CA ASP A 98 -9.40 -23.12 7.86
C ASP A 98 -8.37 -22.00 8.03
N TYR A 99 -8.24 -21.53 9.27
CA TYR A 99 -7.39 -20.39 9.61
C TYR A 99 -5.92 -20.64 9.35
N ARG A 100 -5.38 -21.80 9.77
CA ARG A 100 -3.94 -22.07 9.68
C ARG A 100 -3.45 -22.12 8.24
N SER A 101 -4.15 -22.86 7.39
CA SER A 101 -3.83 -22.97 5.97
C SER A 101 -3.99 -21.63 5.23
N TRP A 102 -5.11 -20.92 5.51
CA TRP A 102 -5.38 -19.61 4.94
C TRP A 102 -4.32 -18.57 5.32
N LEU A 103 -3.95 -18.47 6.60
CA LEU A 103 -2.93 -17.54 7.09
C LEU A 103 -1.56 -17.87 6.50
N ARG A 104 -1.16 -19.16 6.55
CA ARG A 104 0.11 -19.61 5.98
C ARG A 104 0.26 -19.23 4.50
N GLN A 105 -0.79 -19.44 3.70
CA GLN A 105 -0.78 -19.10 2.28
C GLN A 105 -0.57 -17.59 2.06
N ARG A 106 -1.19 -16.74 2.90
CA ARG A 106 -1.02 -15.29 2.83
C ARG A 106 0.37 -14.85 3.26
N LEU A 107 0.87 -15.39 4.37
CA LEU A 107 2.22 -15.08 4.85
C LEU A 107 3.29 -15.47 3.83
N VAL A 108 3.21 -16.66 3.24
CA VAL A 108 4.13 -17.09 2.18
C VAL A 108 4.06 -16.19 0.96
N ARG A 109 2.86 -15.71 0.59
CA ARG A 109 2.72 -14.76 -0.55
C ARG A 109 3.36 -13.41 -0.27
N LEU A 110 3.29 -12.93 0.98
CA LEU A 110 3.85 -11.64 1.37
C LEU A 110 5.37 -11.73 1.61
N SER A 111 5.87 -12.82 2.21
CA SER A 111 7.29 -12.97 2.56
C SER A 111 8.21 -13.18 1.35
N ARG A 112 7.75 -13.83 0.29
CA ARG A 112 8.58 -14.11 -0.89
C ARG A 112 9.15 -12.85 -1.56
N PRO A 113 8.36 -11.83 -1.90
CA PRO A 113 8.89 -10.60 -2.49
C PRO A 113 9.80 -9.85 -1.52
N VAL A 114 9.53 -9.90 -0.20
CA VAL A 114 10.41 -9.31 0.83
C VAL A 114 11.74 -10.05 0.90
N ALA A 115 11.72 -11.38 0.87
CA ALA A 115 12.96 -12.17 0.83
C ALA A 115 13.80 -11.87 -0.42
N LEU A 116 13.15 -11.63 -1.57
CA LEU A 116 13.82 -11.24 -2.80
C LEU A 116 14.45 -9.83 -2.68
N LEU A 117 13.75 -8.88 -2.07
CA LEU A 117 14.29 -7.55 -1.77
C LEU A 117 15.52 -7.67 -0.86
N ALA A 118 15.42 -8.45 0.21
CA ALA A 118 16.53 -8.70 1.14
C ALA A 118 17.73 -9.39 0.45
N ALA A 119 17.48 -10.37 -0.42
CA ALA A 119 18.51 -11.06 -1.16
C ALA A 119 19.32 -10.14 -2.10
N VAL A 120 18.74 -9.04 -2.54
CA VAL A 120 19.43 -8.00 -3.33
C VAL A 120 20.09 -6.96 -2.43
N TRP A 121 19.35 -6.44 -1.44
CA TRP A 121 19.83 -5.32 -0.65
C TRP A 121 20.85 -5.69 0.42
N VAL A 122 20.83 -6.92 0.96
CA VAL A 122 21.84 -7.35 1.95
C VAL A 122 23.26 -7.38 1.35
N PRO A 123 23.52 -8.08 0.22
CA PRO A 123 24.85 -8.05 -0.39
C PRO A 123 25.22 -6.67 -0.96
N LEU A 124 24.25 -5.89 -1.46
CA LEU A 124 24.50 -4.54 -1.93
C LEU A 124 24.94 -3.63 -0.77
N ALA A 125 24.24 -3.66 0.36
CA ALA A 125 24.60 -2.88 1.54
C ALA A 125 25.98 -3.26 2.09
N ALA A 126 26.29 -4.57 2.14
CA ALA A 126 27.61 -5.05 2.52
C ALA A 126 28.69 -4.55 1.56
N GLY A 127 28.46 -4.61 0.24
CA GLY A 127 29.39 -4.10 -0.77
C GLY A 127 29.60 -2.59 -0.67
N LEU A 128 28.55 -1.80 -0.44
CA LEU A 128 28.66 -0.36 -0.23
C LEU A 128 29.47 -0.03 1.03
N TYR A 129 29.23 -0.74 2.13
CA TYR A 129 29.97 -0.57 3.38
C TYR A 129 31.47 -0.91 3.20
N LEU A 130 31.79 -2.03 2.60
CA LEU A 130 33.15 -2.44 2.31
C LEU A 130 33.85 -1.53 1.29
N GLY A 131 33.06 -0.91 0.38
CA GLY A 131 33.52 0.10 -0.57
C GLY A 131 33.75 1.49 0.01
N GLY A 132 33.58 1.67 1.33
CA GLY A 132 33.89 2.91 2.05
C GLY A 132 32.77 3.94 2.05
N VAL A 133 31.53 3.55 1.73
CA VAL A 133 30.36 4.44 1.90
C VAL A 133 30.16 4.68 3.40
N SER A 134 29.99 5.97 3.77
CA SER A 134 29.84 6.36 5.17
C SER A 134 28.62 5.67 5.82
N GLY A 135 28.73 5.32 7.10
CA GLY A 135 27.62 4.68 7.83
C GLY A 135 26.35 5.52 7.85
N SER A 136 26.45 6.84 7.87
CA SER A 136 25.29 7.76 7.80
C SER A 136 24.59 7.71 6.44
N ALA A 137 25.34 7.72 5.33
CA ALA A 137 24.76 7.59 3.99
C ALA A 137 24.11 6.23 3.80
N LEU A 138 24.77 5.16 4.26
CA LEU A 138 24.23 3.80 4.19
C LEU A 138 22.95 3.68 5.03
N HIS A 139 22.91 4.27 6.22
CA HIS A 139 21.73 4.32 7.07
C HIS A 139 20.56 5.02 6.34
N THR A 140 20.79 6.20 5.76
CA THR A 140 19.78 6.93 4.98
C THR A 140 19.21 6.07 3.83
N VAL A 141 20.08 5.44 3.04
CA VAL A 141 19.67 4.59 1.92
C VAL A 141 18.85 3.38 2.39
N LEU A 142 19.32 2.69 3.43
CA LEU A 142 18.62 1.52 3.96
C LEU A 142 17.28 1.90 4.61
N THR A 143 17.22 3.01 5.33
CA THR A 143 15.96 3.51 5.89
C THR A 143 14.92 3.74 4.80
N LEU A 144 15.28 4.43 3.71
CA LEU A 144 14.35 4.66 2.59
C LEU A 144 13.82 3.37 1.97
N VAL A 145 14.66 2.33 1.83
CA VAL A 145 14.25 1.05 1.23
C VAL A 145 13.42 0.21 2.18
N LEU A 146 13.74 0.23 3.47
CA LEU A 146 13.12 -0.63 4.47
C LEU A 146 11.90 0.01 5.14
N ASP A 147 11.84 1.35 5.17
CA ASP A 147 10.73 2.07 5.77
C ASP A 147 9.35 1.60 5.28
N PRO A 148 9.11 1.35 3.96
CA PRO A 148 7.82 0.84 3.54
C PRO A 148 7.43 -0.54 4.14
N LEU A 149 8.38 -1.30 4.71
CA LEU A 149 8.09 -2.64 5.27
C LEU A 149 7.29 -2.60 6.57
N TRP A 150 7.34 -1.49 7.35
CA TRP A 150 6.54 -1.37 8.58
C TRP A 150 5.05 -1.59 8.29
N PHE A 151 4.57 -1.01 7.20
CA PHE A 151 3.20 -1.16 6.74
C PHE A 151 2.84 -2.62 6.46
N LEU A 152 3.75 -3.38 5.85
CA LEU A 152 3.54 -4.80 5.59
C LEU A 152 3.46 -5.60 6.90
N GLY A 153 4.28 -5.24 7.90
CA GLY A 153 4.21 -5.83 9.24
C GLY A 153 2.84 -5.61 9.88
N VAL A 154 2.31 -4.40 9.84
CA VAL A 154 0.95 -4.10 10.32
C VAL A 154 -0.09 -4.91 9.54
N PHE A 155 0.04 -4.97 8.22
CA PHE A 155 -0.89 -5.75 7.38
C PHE A 155 -0.89 -7.24 7.72
N VAL A 156 0.27 -7.81 8.07
CA VAL A 156 0.40 -9.19 8.56
C VAL A 156 -0.34 -9.37 9.88
N VAL A 157 -0.16 -8.45 10.84
CA VAL A 157 -0.85 -8.50 12.14
C VAL A 157 -2.37 -8.43 11.96
N LEU A 158 -2.87 -7.47 11.17
CA LEU A 158 -4.31 -7.35 10.89
C LEU A 158 -4.86 -8.58 10.17
N THR A 159 -4.08 -9.17 9.25
CA THR A 159 -4.45 -10.42 8.58
C THR A 159 -4.55 -11.57 9.59
N ALA A 160 -3.63 -11.68 10.54
CA ALA A 160 -3.70 -12.69 11.60
C ALA A 160 -4.90 -12.48 12.51
N LEU A 161 -5.28 -11.24 12.78
CA LEU A 161 -6.46 -10.89 13.59
C LEU A 161 -7.81 -11.00 12.83
N THR A 162 -7.81 -11.41 11.56
CA THR A 162 -9.04 -11.52 10.75
C THR A 162 -10.17 -12.31 11.41
N PRO A 163 -9.96 -13.47 12.06
CA PRO A 163 -11.06 -14.20 12.71
C PRO A 163 -11.77 -13.38 13.79
N LEU A 164 -10.98 -12.68 14.63
CA LEU A 164 -11.50 -11.77 15.63
C LEU A 164 -12.26 -10.60 15.01
N ALA A 165 -11.65 -9.96 14.01
CA ALA A 165 -12.25 -8.85 13.28
C ALA A 165 -13.57 -9.24 12.60
N VAL A 166 -13.65 -10.43 12.00
CA VAL A 166 -14.90 -10.97 11.43
C VAL A 166 -15.93 -11.22 12.51
N ALA A 167 -15.54 -11.76 13.67
CA ALA A 167 -16.46 -12.00 14.80
C ALA A 167 -17.02 -10.67 15.36
N MET A 168 -16.17 -9.64 15.49
CA MET A 168 -16.59 -8.29 15.91
C MET A 168 -17.62 -7.70 14.93
N VAL A 169 -17.33 -7.73 13.63
CA VAL A 169 -18.25 -7.20 12.60
C VAL A 169 -19.54 -8.03 12.53
N ARG A 170 -19.50 -9.33 12.78
CA ARG A 170 -20.74 -10.15 12.86
C ARG A 170 -21.67 -9.73 13.99
N ARG A 171 -21.13 -9.31 15.13
CA ARG A 171 -21.89 -8.90 16.31
C ARG A 171 -22.33 -7.44 16.28
N LEU A 172 -21.46 -6.55 15.83
CA LEU A 172 -21.61 -5.10 15.95
C LEU A 172 -21.79 -4.37 14.61
N GLY A 173 -21.72 -5.10 13.49
CA GLY A 173 -21.77 -4.47 12.16
C GLY A 173 -20.64 -3.44 11.98
N ILE A 174 -21.00 -2.29 11.42
CA ILE A 174 -20.08 -1.17 11.21
C ILE A 174 -19.56 -0.56 12.52
N LEU A 175 -20.32 -0.67 13.60
CA LEU A 175 -19.95 -0.14 14.92
C LEU A 175 -18.70 -0.85 15.52
N ALA A 176 -18.34 -2.01 15.00
CA ALA A 176 -17.10 -2.68 15.38
C ALA A 176 -15.87 -1.77 15.22
N ALA A 177 -15.88 -0.85 14.24
CA ALA A 177 -14.80 0.10 13.99
C ALA A 177 -14.68 1.19 15.08
N ALA A 178 -15.72 1.43 15.86
CA ALA A 178 -15.67 2.39 16.97
C ALA A 178 -14.76 1.93 18.12
N ILE A 179 -14.63 0.62 18.34
CA ILE A 179 -13.81 0.08 19.43
C ILE A 179 -12.32 0.50 19.25
N PRO A 180 -11.63 0.14 18.15
CA PRO A 180 -10.25 0.57 17.97
C PRO A 180 -10.11 2.10 17.82
N MET A 181 -11.12 2.80 17.31
CA MET A 181 -11.11 4.27 17.27
C MET A 181 -11.08 4.88 18.67
N VAL A 182 -11.87 4.36 19.63
CA VAL A 182 -11.83 4.78 21.03
C VAL A 182 -10.48 4.48 21.66
N VAL A 183 -9.88 3.33 21.34
CA VAL A 183 -8.51 2.99 21.81
C VAL A 183 -7.50 4.02 21.32
N VAL A 184 -7.57 4.42 20.04
CA VAL A 184 -6.69 5.46 19.49
C VAL A 184 -6.91 6.80 20.19
N ALA A 185 -8.16 7.22 20.38
CA ALA A 185 -8.47 8.46 21.09
C ALA A 185 -7.94 8.46 22.54
N ALA A 186 -8.11 7.36 23.25
CA ALA A 186 -7.58 7.22 24.60
C ALA A 186 -6.06 7.23 24.65
N ALA A 187 -5.40 6.55 23.71
CA ALA A 187 -3.93 6.55 23.63
C ALA A 187 -3.37 7.94 23.28
N ASP A 188 -4.03 8.67 22.38
CA ASP A 188 -3.65 10.05 22.05
C ASP A 188 -3.86 10.99 23.24
N ALA A 189 -4.97 10.90 23.96
CA ALA A 189 -5.24 11.68 25.17
C ALA A 189 -4.16 11.43 26.26
N VAL A 190 -3.77 10.16 26.46
CA VAL A 190 -2.68 9.83 27.39
C VAL A 190 -1.36 10.47 26.96
N ARG A 191 -1.06 10.48 25.65
CA ARG A 191 0.22 11.01 25.14
C ARG A 191 0.29 12.53 25.11
N PHE A 192 -0.80 13.19 24.69
CA PHE A 192 -0.78 14.61 24.38
C PHE A 192 -1.32 15.46 25.54
N ASP A 193 -2.33 14.97 26.26
CA ASP A 193 -3.02 15.76 27.27
C ASP A 193 -2.56 15.40 28.71
N LEU A 194 -2.24 14.11 28.97
CA LEU A 194 -1.91 13.64 30.30
C LEU A 194 -0.40 13.47 30.52
N GLY A 195 0.44 13.82 29.55
CA GLY A 195 1.91 13.70 29.67
C GLY A 195 2.41 12.25 29.82
N GLY A 196 1.65 11.28 29.34
CA GLY A 196 1.99 9.86 29.44
C GLY A 196 3.15 9.47 28.52
N PRO A 197 3.70 8.26 28.70
CA PRO A 197 4.88 7.82 27.99
C PRO A 197 4.60 7.63 26.48
N SER A 198 5.55 8.04 25.65
CA SER A 198 5.43 8.02 24.18
C SER A 198 5.16 6.63 23.59
N TRP A 199 5.62 5.56 24.27
CA TRP A 199 5.37 4.17 23.81
C TRP A 199 3.89 3.78 23.74
N VAL A 200 3.01 4.44 24.49
CA VAL A 200 1.55 4.23 24.44
C VAL A 200 1.04 4.41 23.01
N GLY A 201 1.63 5.32 22.24
CA GLY A 201 1.26 5.53 20.85
C GLY A 201 1.46 4.31 19.93
N TRP A 202 2.33 3.38 20.29
CA TRP A 202 2.52 2.16 19.48
C TRP A 202 1.29 1.25 19.45
N ILE A 203 0.38 1.38 20.42
CA ILE A 203 -0.94 0.72 20.42
C ILE A 203 -1.73 1.15 19.18
N ASN A 204 -1.60 2.40 18.79
CA ASN A 204 -2.28 2.97 17.64
C ASN A 204 -1.84 2.37 16.30
N VAL A 205 -0.63 1.79 16.23
CA VAL A 205 -0.14 1.14 15.00
C VAL A 205 -1.08 0.01 14.56
N VAL A 206 -1.61 -0.75 15.52
CA VAL A 206 -2.60 -1.79 15.22
C VAL A 206 -4.02 -1.24 15.27
N ALA A 207 -4.36 -0.48 16.31
CA ALA A 207 -5.72 0.03 16.53
C ALA A 207 -6.15 0.99 15.41
N GLY A 208 -5.30 1.94 15.00
CA GLY A 208 -5.62 2.90 13.97
C GLY A 208 -5.94 2.26 12.62
N TRP A 209 -5.11 1.32 12.18
CA TRP A 209 -5.34 0.64 10.91
C TRP A 209 -6.39 -0.49 10.98
N MET A 210 -6.72 -0.96 12.19
CA MET A 210 -7.85 -1.86 12.40
C MET A 210 -9.18 -1.19 12.04
N VAL A 211 -9.33 0.14 12.20
CA VAL A 211 -10.56 0.86 11.84
C VAL A 211 -10.94 0.67 10.38
N PRO A 212 -10.13 1.09 9.38
CA PRO A 212 -10.47 0.86 7.98
C PRO A 212 -10.51 -0.63 7.62
N TYR A 213 -9.75 -1.49 8.29
CA TYR A 213 -9.78 -2.94 8.06
C TYR A 213 -11.13 -3.54 8.45
N LEU A 214 -11.69 -3.19 9.62
CA LEU A 214 -13.04 -3.59 10.06
C LEU A 214 -14.12 -3.04 9.12
N LEU A 215 -14.00 -1.79 8.69
CA LEU A 215 -14.90 -1.20 7.69
C LEU A 215 -14.85 -2.00 6.37
N GLY A 216 -13.69 -2.47 5.96
CA GLY A 216 -13.55 -3.35 4.79
C GLY A 216 -14.26 -4.70 4.95
N ILE A 217 -14.16 -5.30 6.13
CA ILE A 217 -14.91 -6.54 6.46
C ILE A 217 -16.41 -6.27 6.46
N ALA A 218 -16.86 -5.15 7.05
CA ALA A 218 -18.27 -4.75 7.07
C ALA A 218 -18.79 -4.54 5.63
N TRP A 219 -17.98 -3.91 4.77
CA TRP A 219 -18.31 -3.77 3.35
C TRP A 219 -18.47 -5.11 2.65
N ALA A 220 -17.54 -6.04 2.82
CA ALA A 220 -17.61 -7.38 2.23
C ALA A 220 -18.86 -8.16 2.66
N ARG A 221 -19.45 -7.83 3.81
CA ARG A 221 -20.65 -8.43 4.38
C ARG A 221 -21.95 -7.68 4.07
N GLY A 222 -21.88 -6.60 3.31
CA GLY A 222 -23.05 -5.78 2.96
C GLY A 222 -23.58 -4.91 4.11
N ALA A 223 -22.82 -4.72 5.18
CA ALA A 223 -23.23 -3.99 6.38
C ALA A 223 -23.06 -2.46 6.30
N PHE A 224 -23.02 -1.90 5.09
CA PHE A 224 -22.86 -0.46 4.92
C PHE A 224 -24.19 0.29 4.79
N PRO A 225 -24.30 1.51 5.36
CA PRO A 225 -25.57 2.27 5.46
C PRO A 225 -25.96 2.99 4.13
N GLY A 226 -25.52 2.52 2.98
CA GLY A 226 -25.85 3.10 1.69
C GLY A 226 -25.17 4.44 1.40
N ARG A 227 -25.65 5.15 0.36
CA ARG A 227 -25.04 6.39 -0.13
C ARG A 227 -25.06 7.54 0.88
N ARG A 228 -26.17 7.67 1.65
CA ARG A 228 -26.28 8.69 2.71
C ARG A 228 -25.25 8.47 3.81
N GLY A 229 -25.11 7.24 4.30
CA GLY A 229 -24.09 6.93 5.31
C GLY A 229 -22.67 7.13 4.82
N ALA A 230 -22.39 6.83 3.56
CA ALA A 230 -21.11 7.13 2.94
C ALA A 230 -20.82 8.65 2.90
N ALA A 231 -21.84 9.46 2.60
CA ALA A 231 -21.73 10.93 2.64
C ALA A 231 -21.50 11.45 4.07
N PHE A 232 -22.18 10.89 5.08
CA PHE A 232 -21.92 11.21 6.48
C PHE A 232 -20.52 10.82 6.94
N MET A 233 -20.00 9.66 6.51
CA MET A 233 -18.62 9.26 6.80
C MET A 233 -17.61 10.23 6.18
N LEU A 234 -17.84 10.66 4.94
CA LEU A 234 -16.97 11.64 4.27
C LEU A 234 -17.02 12.99 5.00
N ALA A 235 -18.21 13.57 5.16
CA ALA A 235 -18.36 14.89 5.76
C ALA A 235 -17.93 14.91 7.24
N GLY A 236 -18.35 13.92 8.02
CA GLY A 236 -17.98 13.79 9.43
C GLY A 236 -16.49 13.51 9.63
N GLY A 237 -15.91 12.66 8.80
CA GLY A 237 -14.46 12.38 8.82
C GLY A 237 -13.64 13.61 8.48
N VAL A 238 -14.01 14.36 7.42
CA VAL A 238 -13.34 15.62 7.05
C VAL A 238 -13.49 16.65 8.18
N ALA A 239 -14.70 16.85 8.69
CA ALA A 239 -14.95 17.81 9.77
C ALA A 239 -14.17 17.47 11.03
N ALA A 240 -14.16 16.19 11.46
CA ALA A 240 -13.41 15.74 12.62
C ALA A 240 -11.90 15.90 12.43
N THR A 241 -11.36 15.52 11.26
CA THR A 241 -9.93 15.69 10.96
C THR A 241 -9.55 17.18 10.98
N THR A 242 -10.34 18.03 10.35
CA THR A 242 -10.11 19.48 10.33
C THR A 242 -10.15 20.06 11.74
N ALA A 243 -11.15 19.64 12.54
CA ALA A 243 -11.26 20.05 13.95
C ALA A 243 -10.03 19.67 14.77
N LEU A 244 -9.54 18.43 14.64
CA LEU A 244 -8.35 17.96 15.33
C LEU A 244 -7.10 18.76 14.92
N VAL A 245 -6.95 19.08 13.64
CA VAL A 245 -5.83 19.88 13.14
C VAL A 245 -5.89 21.33 13.60
N LEU A 246 -7.08 21.97 13.52
CA LEU A 246 -7.21 23.40 13.80
C LEU A 246 -7.29 23.73 15.30
N TRP A 247 -7.89 22.85 16.11
CA TRP A 247 -8.21 23.15 17.52
C TRP A 247 -7.58 22.22 18.53
N ALA A 248 -7.13 21.00 18.14
CA ALA A 248 -6.53 20.05 19.07
C ALA A 248 -5.03 19.85 18.84
N GLY A 249 -4.35 20.69 18.05
CA GLY A 249 -2.89 20.69 17.88
C GLY A 249 -2.32 19.53 17.07
N TYR A 250 -3.16 18.75 16.36
CA TYR A 250 -2.65 17.69 15.49
C TYR A 250 -1.97 18.28 14.25
N PRO A 251 -0.90 17.64 13.73
CA PRO A 251 -0.23 18.13 12.52
C PRO A 251 -1.15 18.19 11.31
N ALA A 252 -0.98 19.22 10.46
CA ALA A 252 -1.72 19.31 9.20
C ALA A 252 -1.28 18.28 8.17
N SER A 253 -0.05 17.74 8.26
CA SER A 253 0.43 16.70 7.38
C SER A 253 -0.18 15.35 7.73
N MET A 254 -0.71 14.62 6.73
CA MET A 254 -1.20 13.24 6.86
C MET A 254 -0.12 12.19 6.52
N VAL A 255 1.11 12.62 6.30
CA VAL A 255 2.29 11.75 6.10
C VAL A 255 3.40 12.16 7.08
N GLY A 256 4.41 11.29 7.26
CA GLY A 256 5.57 11.62 8.07
C GLY A 256 6.32 12.81 7.49
N VAL A 257 6.78 13.71 8.37
CA VAL A 257 7.65 14.84 8.04
C VAL A 257 8.90 14.72 8.89
N ASN A 258 10.05 14.67 8.25
CA ASN A 258 11.33 14.51 8.95
C ASN A 258 11.57 15.70 9.91
N GLY A 259 11.93 15.39 11.15
CA GLY A 259 12.16 16.39 12.20
C GLY A 259 10.90 16.92 12.89
N ALA A 260 9.70 16.53 12.49
CA ALA A 260 8.48 16.92 13.17
C ALA A 260 8.35 16.20 14.52
N ALA A 261 7.98 16.94 15.58
CA ALA A 261 7.79 16.41 16.92
C ALA A 261 6.65 15.38 17.00
N ILE A 262 5.61 15.56 16.20
CA ILE A 262 4.43 14.69 16.13
C ILE A 262 4.18 14.32 14.66
N SER A 263 3.91 13.04 14.40
CA SER A 263 3.48 12.53 13.11
C SER A 263 2.06 11.99 13.22
N ASN A 264 1.18 12.30 12.25
CA ASN A 264 -0.12 11.67 12.17
C ASN A 264 -0.07 10.20 11.69
N LEU A 265 1.10 9.76 11.20
CA LEU A 265 1.23 8.46 10.55
C LEU A 265 2.07 7.45 11.36
N ASN A 266 3.00 7.92 12.15
CA ASN A 266 3.96 7.05 12.85
C ASN A 266 4.19 7.49 14.31
N PRO A 267 3.46 6.92 15.25
CA PRO A 267 2.28 6.05 15.11
C PRO A 267 1.04 6.81 14.63
N PRO A 268 0.05 6.12 14.01
CA PRO A 268 -1.17 6.79 13.54
C PRO A 268 -1.94 7.42 14.69
N THR A 269 -2.42 8.65 14.47
CA THR A 269 -3.19 9.42 15.43
C THR A 269 -4.68 9.37 15.13
N LEU A 270 -5.50 9.91 16.02
CA LEU A 270 -6.93 10.05 15.81
C LEU A 270 -7.24 10.89 14.54
N ALA A 271 -6.39 11.88 14.22
CA ALA A 271 -6.54 12.66 12.99
C ALA A 271 -6.38 11.78 11.73
N ALA A 272 -5.39 10.86 11.71
CA ALA A 272 -5.24 9.91 10.60
C ALA A 272 -6.41 8.92 10.52
N VAL A 273 -6.98 8.52 11.66
CA VAL A 273 -8.14 7.61 11.71
C VAL A 273 -9.40 8.28 11.17
N THR A 274 -9.71 9.52 11.62
CA THR A 274 -10.87 10.27 11.14
C THR A 274 -10.74 10.61 9.66
N PHE A 275 -9.55 10.96 9.20
CA PHE A 275 -9.25 11.12 7.78
C PHE A 275 -9.46 9.80 7.00
N GLY A 276 -9.04 8.66 7.56
CA GLY A 276 -9.30 7.35 6.98
C GLY A 276 -10.80 7.04 6.85
N ILE A 277 -11.63 7.45 7.81
CA ILE A 277 -13.09 7.34 7.73
C ILE A 277 -13.64 8.19 6.58
N ALA A 278 -13.13 9.43 6.40
CA ALA A 278 -13.48 10.27 5.26
C ALA A 278 -13.14 9.59 3.92
N GLN A 279 -11.96 8.99 3.81
CA GLN A 279 -11.55 8.25 2.62
C GLN A 279 -12.45 7.05 2.34
N VAL A 280 -12.86 6.30 3.36
CA VAL A 280 -13.83 5.21 3.21
C VAL A 280 -15.16 5.74 2.68
N GLY A 281 -15.67 6.84 3.22
CA GLY A 281 -16.88 7.50 2.72
C GLY A 281 -16.75 7.88 1.23
N LEU A 282 -15.64 8.51 0.85
CA LEU A 282 -15.35 8.88 -0.53
C LEU A 282 -15.30 7.65 -1.47
N VAL A 283 -14.60 6.60 -1.07
CA VAL A 283 -14.49 5.34 -1.83
C VAL A 283 -15.86 4.75 -2.11
N LEU A 284 -16.74 4.72 -1.11
CA LEU A 284 -18.09 4.18 -1.26
C LEU A 284 -18.95 5.03 -2.20
N LEU A 285 -18.82 6.37 -2.15
CA LEU A 285 -19.50 7.27 -3.07
C LEU A 285 -19.02 7.11 -4.51
N LEU A 286 -17.71 6.87 -4.68
CA LEU A 286 -17.08 6.68 -5.99
C LEU A 286 -17.18 5.25 -6.53
N ARG A 287 -17.77 4.31 -5.78
CA ARG A 287 -17.86 2.90 -6.18
C ARG A 287 -18.51 2.71 -7.54
N GLU A 288 -19.66 3.34 -7.79
CA GLU A 288 -20.40 3.19 -9.04
C GLU A 288 -19.68 3.79 -10.26
N PRO A 289 -19.18 5.04 -10.21
CA PRO A 289 -18.40 5.59 -11.33
C PRO A 289 -17.13 4.78 -11.60
N LEU A 290 -16.47 4.28 -10.55
CA LEU A 290 -15.29 3.42 -10.69
C LEU A 290 -15.67 2.06 -11.32
N ALA A 291 -16.80 1.46 -10.93
CA ALA A 291 -17.31 0.24 -11.56
C ALA A 291 -17.60 0.45 -13.05
N ARG A 292 -18.19 1.59 -13.42
CA ARG A 292 -18.40 1.93 -14.85
C ARG A 292 -17.09 2.08 -15.61
N LEU A 293 -16.09 2.72 -15.02
CA LEU A 293 -14.74 2.86 -15.61
C LEU A 293 -14.08 1.49 -15.82
N MET A 294 -14.24 0.57 -14.88
CA MET A 294 -13.66 -0.78 -14.95
C MET A 294 -14.35 -1.71 -15.95
N ARG A 295 -15.45 -1.29 -16.56
CA ARG A 295 -16.03 -1.98 -17.73
C ARG A 295 -15.25 -1.72 -19.02
N ARG A 296 -14.41 -0.67 -19.06
CA ARG A 296 -13.56 -0.37 -20.21
C ARG A 296 -12.36 -1.34 -20.24
N PRO A 297 -12.18 -2.17 -21.30
CA PRO A 297 -11.14 -3.21 -21.30
C PRO A 297 -9.72 -2.69 -21.06
N LEU A 298 -9.37 -1.51 -21.59
CA LEU A 298 -8.05 -0.90 -21.40
C LEU A 298 -7.82 -0.47 -19.93
N ALA A 299 -8.81 0.17 -19.31
CA ALA A 299 -8.73 0.57 -17.91
C ALA A 299 -8.62 -0.66 -17.00
N TRP A 300 -9.42 -1.68 -17.26
CA TRP A 300 -9.35 -2.94 -16.52
C TRP A 300 -8.00 -3.64 -16.71
N ALA A 301 -7.48 -3.72 -17.92
CA ALA A 301 -6.19 -4.36 -18.18
C ALA A 301 -5.03 -3.66 -17.43
N ALA A 302 -5.03 -2.32 -17.37
CA ALA A 302 -4.05 -1.55 -16.61
C ALA A 302 -4.14 -1.90 -15.11
N VAL A 303 -5.34 -1.87 -14.53
CA VAL A 303 -5.57 -2.22 -13.12
C VAL A 303 -5.22 -3.68 -12.83
N ALA A 304 -5.63 -4.61 -13.67
CA ALA A 304 -5.32 -6.03 -13.50
C ALA A 304 -3.80 -6.28 -13.52
N THR A 305 -3.08 -5.64 -14.43
CA THR A 305 -1.61 -5.73 -14.52
C THR A 305 -0.95 -5.13 -13.27
N ALA A 306 -1.40 -3.95 -12.82
CA ALA A 306 -0.90 -3.32 -11.60
C ALA A 306 -1.12 -4.22 -10.36
N ASN A 307 -2.29 -4.83 -10.22
CA ASN A 307 -2.59 -5.74 -9.12
C ASN A 307 -1.77 -7.04 -9.14
N LEU A 308 -1.48 -7.59 -10.33
CA LEU A 308 -0.61 -8.76 -10.47
C LEU A 308 0.85 -8.45 -10.11
N SER A 309 1.22 -7.20 -10.07
CA SER A 309 2.57 -6.68 -9.83
C SER A 309 2.65 -5.84 -8.56
N ALA A 310 1.58 -5.83 -7.78
CA ALA A 310 1.37 -4.91 -6.66
C ALA A 310 2.55 -4.92 -5.66
N MET A 311 2.99 -6.11 -5.25
CA MET A 311 4.08 -6.25 -4.29
C MET A 311 5.43 -5.87 -4.90
N THR A 312 5.70 -6.20 -6.15
CA THR A 312 6.93 -5.77 -6.82
C THR A 312 6.97 -4.24 -6.93
N LEU A 313 5.90 -3.62 -7.43
CA LEU A 313 5.84 -2.16 -7.56
C LEU A 313 6.01 -1.48 -6.20
N PHE A 314 5.31 -1.99 -5.17
CA PHE A 314 5.39 -1.45 -3.81
C PHE A 314 6.79 -1.59 -3.19
N LEU A 315 7.44 -2.74 -3.30
CA LEU A 315 8.73 -2.97 -2.65
C LEU A 315 9.90 -2.29 -3.36
N TRP A 316 9.81 -2.13 -4.69
CA TRP A 316 10.92 -1.64 -5.49
C TRP A 316 10.85 -0.15 -5.83
N HIS A 317 9.79 0.58 -5.45
CA HIS A 317 9.66 2.00 -5.84
C HIS A 317 10.76 2.89 -5.23
N GLN A 318 11.17 2.63 -3.98
CA GLN A 318 12.27 3.39 -3.36
C GLN A 318 13.62 3.00 -3.98
N THR A 319 13.81 1.74 -4.36
CA THR A 319 14.99 1.32 -5.13
C THR A 319 15.04 2.01 -6.49
N ALA A 320 13.90 2.16 -7.18
CA ALA A 320 13.83 2.88 -8.45
C ALA A 320 14.21 4.37 -8.27
N PHE A 321 13.67 5.02 -7.24
CA PHE A 321 14.01 6.38 -6.88
C PHE A 321 15.52 6.53 -6.59
N LEU A 322 16.07 5.68 -5.74
CA LEU A 322 17.51 5.68 -5.41
C LEU A 322 18.39 5.43 -6.63
N ALA A 323 18.03 4.47 -7.48
CA ALA A 323 18.79 4.15 -8.68
C ALA A 323 18.90 5.35 -9.63
N VAL A 324 17.78 6.05 -9.86
CA VAL A 324 17.78 7.26 -10.70
C VAL A 324 18.58 8.37 -10.04
N THR A 325 18.36 8.62 -8.74
CA THR A 325 19.02 9.70 -8.01
C THR A 325 20.54 9.47 -7.94
N MET A 326 20.97 8.24 -7.63
CA MET A 326 22.41 7.93 -7.57
C MET A 326 23.05 7.92 -8.96
N ALA A 327 22.40 7.37 -9.98
CA ALA A 327 22.93 7.40 -11.34
C ALA A 327 23.06 8.83 -11.89
N ALA A 328 22.14 9.71 -11.54
CA ALA A 328 22.17 11.10 -11.96
C ALA A 328 23.40 11.87 -11.39
N LEU A 329 23.96 11.45 -10.26
CA LEU A 329 25.20 12.04 -9.70
C LEU A 329 26.41 11.86 -10.62
N LEU A 330 26.40 10.83 -11.49
CA LEU A 330 27.47 10.66 -12.49
C LEU A 330 27.52 11.80 -13.52
N ILE A 331 26.40 12.53 -13.68
CA ILE A 331 26.28 13.69 -14.58
C ILE A 331 26.52 14.97 -13.78
N GLY A 332 26.20 14.98 -12.47
CA GLY A 332 26.33 16.11 -11.57
C GLY A 332 25.14 16.28 -10.65
N ARG A 333 25.13 17.42 -9.93
CA ARG A 333 23.99 17.76 -9.04
C ARG A 333 22.85 18.32 -9.90
N LEU A 334 21.75 17.58 -9.98
CA LEU A 334 20.60 17.96 -10.80
C LEU A 334 19.48 18.54 -9.93
N PRO A 335 18.80 19.60 -10.41
CA PRO A 335 17.64 20.18 -9.75
C PRO A 335 16.51 19.16 -9.55
N GLY A 336 15.79 19.28 -8.44
CA GLY A 336 14.70 18.35 -8.09
C GLY A 336 15.13 16.94 -7.68
N LEU A 337 16.44 16.58 -7.80
CA LEU A 337 17.00 15.29 -7.32
C LEU A 337 17.92 15.47 -6.11
N HIS A 338 18.89 16.40 -6.20
CA HIS A 338 19.98 16.55 -5.22
C HIS A 338 19.97 17.90 -4.52
N THR A 339 19.05 18.80 -4.92
CA THR A 339 18.89 20.15 -4.35
C THR A 339 17.89 20.11 -3.18
N ALA A 340 18.05 21.06 -2.25
CA ALA A 340 17.12 21.21 -1.13
C ALA A 340 15.69 21.48 -1.63
N PRO A 341 14.67 20.84 -1.02
CA PRO A 341 13.28 21.00 -1.45
C PRO A 341 12.64 22.25 -0.79
N ASP A 342 13.13 23.44 -1.11
CA ASP A 342 12.81 24.70 -0.45
C ASP A 342 12.04 25.70 -1.31
N SER A 343 11.69 25.34 -2.54
CA SER A 343 11.04 26.24 -3.50
C SER A 343 9.94 25.56 -4.33
N ALA A 344 8.98 26.35 -4.81
CA ALA A 344 7.96 25.86 -5.74
C ALA A 344 8.58 25.33 -7.05
N MET A 345 9.72 25.87 -7.49
CA MET A 345 10.44 25.37 -8.66
C MET A 345 10.93 23.95 -8.44
N TRP A 346 11.43 23.63 -7.25
CA TRP A 346 11.81 22.25 -6.90
C TRP A 346 10.66 21.27 -7.10
N ILE A 347 9.40 21.65 -6.77
CA ILE A 347 8.22 20.80 -6.99
C ILE A 347 8.02 20.52 -8.49
N VAL A 348 8.14 21.55 -9.34
CA VAL A 348 8.02 21.41 -10.79
C VAL A 348 9.11 20.47 -11.33
N GLU A 349 10.35 20.67 -10.90
CA GLU A 349 11.49 19.83 -11.25
C GLU A 349 11.27 18.37 -10.80
N ARG A 350 10.79 18.17 -9.56
CA ARG A 350 10.47 16.83 -9.03
C ARG A 350 9.38 16.15 -9.85
N ILE A 351 8.33 16.86 -10.24
CA ILE A 351 7.26 16.32 -11.09
C ILE A 351 7.82 15.89 -12.45
N ALA A 352 8.75 16.67 -13.02
CA ALA A 352 9.41 16.32 -14.28
C ALA A 352 10.23 15.01 -14.20
N TRP A 353 10.71 14.64 -13.00
CA TRP A 353 11.42 13.37 -12.77
C TRP A 353 10.51 12.15 -12.61
N LEU A 354 9.21 12.31 -12.31
CA LEU A 354 8.30 11.18 -12.10
C LEU A 354 8.26 10.18 -13.27
N PRO A 355 8.25 10.58 -14.55
CA PRO A 355 8.33 9.63 -15.66
C PRO A 355 9.60 8.79 -15.65
N VAL A 356 10.75 9.38 -15.28
CA VAL A 356 12.03 8.68 -15.20
C VAL A 356 12.01 7.63 -14.08
N PHE A 357 11.48 7.99 -12.90
CA PHE A 357 11.26 7.03 -11.80
C PHE A 357 10.33 5.90 -12.22
N ALA A 358 9.25 6.22 -12.96
CA ALA A 358 8.30 5.22 -13.45
C ALA A 358 8.95 4.26 -14.47
N ILE A 359 9.82 4.75 -15.34
CA ILE A 359 10.58 3.92 -16.29
C ILE A 359 11.55 3.00 -15.52
N ALA A 360 12.30 3.54 -14.55
CA ALA A 360 13.20 2.75 -13.71
C ALA A 360 12.44 1.67 -12.92
N LEU A 361 11.29 2.01 -12.33
CA LEU A 361 10.42 1.05 -11.64
C LEU A 361 9.87 0.00 -12.62
N GLY A 362 9.53 0.39 -13.84
CA GLY A 362 9.13 -0.54 -14.90
C GLY A 362 10.24 -1.52 -15.27
N GLY A 363 11.49 -1.07 -15.32
CA GLY A 363 12.66 -1.91 -15.52
C GLY A 363 12.83 -2.94 -14.37
N LEU A 364 12.79 -2.47 -13.13
CA LEU A 364 12.85 -3.35 -11.95
C LEU A 364 11.68 -4.34 -11.94
N TRP A 365 10.48 -3.89 -12.28
CA TRP A 365 9.33 -4.78 -12.41
C TRP A 365 9.55 -5.89 -13.44
N LEU A 366 10.12 -5.58 -14.60
CA LEU A 366 10.41 -6.61 -15.62
C LEU A 366 11.36 -7.69 -15.09
N VAL A 367 12.37 -7.30 -14.29
CA VAL A 367 13.33 -8.20 -13.67
C VAL A 367 12.69 -9.05 -12.57
N PHE A 368 11.97 -8.42 -11.63
CA PHE A 368 11.58 -9.05 -10.37
C PHE A 368 10.14 -9.59 -10.32
N ARG A 369 9.26 -9.27 -11.31
CA ARG A 369 7.86 -9.71 -11.36
C ARG A 369 7.66 -11.23 -11.27
N ARG A 370 8.67 -12.03 -11.61
CA ARG A 370 8.60 -13.49 -11.53
C ARG A 370 8.63 -13.98 -10.08
N GLY A 371 9.20 -13.22 -9.16
CA GLY A 371 9.23 -13.54 -7.72
C GLY A 371 7.85 -13.55 -7.06
N GLU A 372 6.86 -12.84 -7.61
CA GLU A 372 5.48 -12.85 -7.11
C GLU A 372 4.68 -14.10 -7.54
N ARG A 373 5.09 -14.75 -8.61
CA ARG A 373 4.37 -15.91 -9.15
C ARG A 373 4.61 -17.11 -8.24
N ALA A 374 3.53 -17.64 -7.63
CA ALA A 374 3.61 -18.94 -6.97
C ALA A 374 4.04 -20.01 -8.00
N PRO A 375 4.95 -20.94 -7.66
CA PRO A 375 5.20 -22.08 -8.52
C PRO A 375 3.86 -22.79 -8.75
N VAL A 376 3.51 -22.92 -10.02
CA VAL A 376 2.34 -23.73 -10.42
C VAL A 376 2.61 -25.13 -9.87
N ARG A 377 1.89 -25.52 -8.83
CA ARG A 377 1.88 -26.90 -8.35
C ARG A 377 1.34 -27.73 -9.52
N ARG A 378 2.23 -28.34 -10.31
CA ARG A 378 1.82 -29.39 -11.23
C ARG A 378 1.08 -30.40 -10.38
N ARG A 379 -0.26 -30.48 -10.53
CA ARG A 379 -1.01 -31.64 -10.05
C ARG A 379 -0.32 -32.85 -10.69
N ARG A 380 0.35 -33.66 -9.86
CA ARG A 380 0.71 -35.00 -10.30
C ARG A 380 -0.60 -35.62 -10.80
N PRO A 381 -0.61 -36.18 -12.02
CA PRO A 381 -1.73 -37.01 -12.45
C PRO A 381 -1.92 -38.06 -11.36
N ALA A 382 -3.16 -38.26 -10.94
CA ALA A 382 -3.49 -39.35 -10.04
C ALA A 382 -3.02 -40.64 -10.71
N ALA A 383 -1.97 -41.26 -10.16
CA ALA A 383 -1.51 -42.56 -10.62
C ALA A 383 -2.64 -43.55 -10.33
N GLY A 384 -3.18 -44.17 -11.41
CA GLY A 384 -3.84 -45.45 -11.34
C GLY A 384 -5.24 -45.43 -10.73
N ALA A 385 -6.25 -45.00 -11.46
CA ALA A 385 -7.51 -45.70 -11.40
C ALA A 385 -7.35 -46.98 -12.23
N SER A 386 -7.00 -48.08 -11.54
CA SER A 386 -7.08 -49.40 -12.10
C SER A 386 -8.53 -49.65 -12.57
N GLN A 387 -8.68 -49.88 -13.88
CA GLN A 387 -9.93 -50.34 -14.46
C GLN A 387 -10.37 -51.64 -13.73
N PRO A 388 -11.63 -51.76 -13.34
CA PRO A 388 -12.17 -53.03 -12.86
C PRO A 388 -12.19 -54.02 -14.04
N GLY A 389 -11.65 -55.23 -13.80
CA GLY A 389 -11.50 -56.28 -14.77
C GLY A 389 -12.80 -56.64 -15.49
N GLN A 390 -12.74 -56.73 -16.79
CA GLN A 390 -13.69 -57.45 -17.61
C GLN A 390 -13.54 -58.96 -17.28
N HIS A 391 -14.56 -59.52 -16.63
CA HIS A 391 -14.74 -60.93 -16.56
C HIS A 391 -15.20 -61.44 -17.95
N PRO A 392 -14.56 -62.49 -18.50
CA PRO A 392 -15.12 -63.19 -19.67
C PRO A 392 -16.29 -64.06 -19.18
N ALA A 393 -17.48 -63.81 -19.71
CA ALA A 393 -18.63 -64.71 -19.50
C ALA A 393 -18.46 -65.92 -20.41
N ASP A 394 -18.56 -67.07 -19.78
CA ASP A 394 -18.58 -68.42 -20.35
C ASP A 394 -19.57 -68.61 -21.50
N VAL A 395 -19.07 -69.15 -22.59
CA VAL A 395 -19.83 -69.89 -23.60
C VAL A 395 -20.04 -71.31 -23.08
N ALA A 396 -21.28 -71.72 -22.79
CA ALA A 396 -21.72 -73.13 -22.93
C ALA A 396 -23.23 -73.26 -22.70
N ARG A 397 -23.93 -73.72 -23.75
CA ARG A 397 -25.25 -74.35 -23.92
C ARG A 397 -26.45 -73.47 -24.08
#